data_e4671f54bc2e3fc611af59dedf471b75
#
_entry.id   e4671f54bc2e3fc611af59dedf471b75
#
_cell.length_a   1.000
_cell.length_b   1.000
_cell.length_c   1.000
_cell.angle_alpha   90.00
_cell.angle_beta   90.00
_cell.angle_gamma   90.00
#
_symmetry.space_group_name_H-M   'P 1'
#
loop_
_entity.id
_entity.type
_entity.pdbx_description
1 polymer ?
#
loop_
_entity_poly.entity_id
_entity_poly.type
_entity_poly.pdbx_seq_one_letter_code
_entity_poly.pdbx_strand_id
1 'polypeptide(L)'
;MLNHPDYNSPAALKEFMESNNMAMQKKFGQNFLVNEDARKKLIDTLDVTEGITVWEVGPGLGSMTDELLRRGVNLTVFEIDHGFARVLPQFFEEYANKGHFTLVEGDVLKTWPAYAKDNNPPQRFFGNLPYNVAATIIADTINKGFRFDKAVSIVHLWVISHRFRM
;
A
#
# COMPACT_ATOMS: atom_id res chain seq x y z
N MET A 1 0.58 -2.93 -22.53
CA MET A 1 1.01 -2.54 -21.16
C MET A 1 0.38 -1.20 -20.84
N LEU A 2 -0.38 -1.10 -19.76
CA LEU A 2 -0.94 0.16 -19.31
C LEU A 2 0.14 0.90 -18.50
N ASN A 3 0.45 2.15 -18.90
CA ASN A 3 1.39 2.95 -18.13
C ASN A 3 0.70 3.53 -16.89
N HIS A 4 1.38 3.51 -15.76
CA HIS A 4 0.90 4.22 -14.57
C HIS A 4 0.93 5.75 -14.81
N PRO A 5 0.05 6.51 -14.14
CA PRO A 5 0.05 7.97 -14.23
C PRO A 5 1.31 8.57 -13.60
N ASP A 6 1.58 9.84 -13.91
CA ASP A 6 2.60 10.59 -13.17
C ASP A 6 2.16 10.78 -11.72
N TYR A 7 2.82 10.08 -10.81
CA TYR A 7 2.52 10.12 -9.38
C TYR A 7 2.82 11.47 -8.72
N ASN A 8 3.57 12.36 -9.36
CA ASN A 8 3.88 13.70 -8.87
C ASN A 8 2.83 14.74 -9.28
N SER A 9 1.92 14.37 -10.18
CA SER A 9 0.90 15.26 -10.72
C SER A 9 -0.50 14.89 -10.21
N PRO A 10 -1.11 15.69 -9.30
CA PRO A 10 -2.50 15.49 -8.91
C PRO A 10 -3.47 15.50 -10.08
N ALA A 11 -3.18 16.29 -11.11
CA ALA A 11 -4.00 16.39 -12.32
C ALA A 11 -3.95 15.08 -13.12
N ALA A 12 -2.75 14.51 -13.33
CA ALA A 12 -2.59 13.24 -14.03
C ALA A 12 -3.24 12.07 -13.29
N LEU A 13 -3.15 12.04 -11.96
CA LEU A 13 -3.82 11.04 -11.12
C LEU A 13 -5.34 11.13 -11.28
N LYS A 14 -5.88 12.34 -11.23
CA LYS A 14 -7.32 12.58 -11.40
C LYS A 14 -7.79 12.17 -12.80
N GLU A 15 -7.11 12.61 -13.84
CA GLU A 15 -7.42 12.27 -15.24
C GLU A 15 -7.38 10.76 -15.48
N PHE A 16 -6.36 10.08 -14.93
CA PHE A 16 -6.26 8.63 -15.03
C PHE A 16 -7.47 7.94 -14.37
N MET A 17 -7.86 8.37 -13.18
CA MET A 17 -9.00 7.80 -12.47
C MET A 17 -10.32 8.03 -13.24
N GLU A 18 -10.54 9.24 -13.73
CA GLU A 18 -11.75 9.58 -14.51
C GLU A 18 -11.81 8.75 -15.80
N SER A 19 -10.70 8.66 -16.54
CA SER A 19 -10.61 7.90 -17.80
C SER A 19 -10.82 6.38 -17.62
N ASN A 20 -10.56 5.85 -16.41
CA ASN A 20 -10.72 4.44 -16.08
C ASN A 20 -11.97 4.14 -15.25
N ASN A 21 -12.91 5.10 -15.16
CA ASN A 21 -14.14 5.01 -14.35
C ASN A 21 -13.86 4.63 -12.88
N MET A 22 -12.78 5.17 -12.31
CA MET A 22 -12.39 4.95 -10.93
C MET A 22 -12.77 6.18 -10.10
N ALA A 23 -13.39 5.97 -8.95
CA ALA A 23 -13.75 7.04 -8.04
C ALA A 23 -12.98 6.89 -6.72
N MET A 24 -12.45 7.99 -6.19
CA MET A 24 -11.90 7.99 -4.84
C MET A 24 -12.97 7.61 -3.82
N GLN A 25 -12.77 6.50 -3.13
CA GLN A 25 -13.69 6.07 -2.08
C GLN A 25 -13.21 6.60 -0.72
N LYS A 26 -13.82 7.69 -0.27
CA LYS A 26 -13.50 8.32 1.04
C LYS A 26 -13.55 7.34 2.22
N LYS A 27 -14.42 6.32 2.13
CA LYS A 27 -14.55 5.29 3.16
C LYS A 27 -13.29 4.44 3.36
N PHE A 28 -12.41 4.36 2.35
CA PHE A 28 -11.14 3.64 2.45
C PHE A 28 -9.97 4.55 2.79
N GLY A 29 -10.20 5.84 3.05
CA GLY A 29 -9.15 6.80 3.41
C GLY A 29 -8.11 7.02 2.31
N GLN A 30 -8.52 6.88 1.05
CA GLN A 30 -7.62 7.01 -0.09
C GLN A 30 -7.08 8.44 -0.20
N ASN A 31 -5.77 8.58 -0.04
CA ASN A 31 -5.03 9.81 -0.24
C ASN A 31 -3.73 9.51 -0.97
N PHE A 32 -3.45 10.26 -2.02
CA PHE A 32 -2.22 10.07 -2.79
C PHE A 32 -1.10 10.97 -2.25
N LEU A 33 0.04 10.37 -1.96
CA LEU A 33 1.25 11.10 -1.59
C LEU A 33 1.99 11.51 -2.87
N VAL A 34 1.72 12.73 -3.34
CA VAL A 34 2.24 13.24 -4.61
C VAL A 34 3.67 13.76 -4.54
N ASN A 35 4.20 14.03 -3.36
CA ASN A 35 5.57 14.50 -3.18
C ASN A 35 6.56 13.33 -3.26
N GLU A 36 7.40 13.32 -4.29
CA GLU A 36 8.38 12.25 -4.55
C GLU A 36 9.41 12.10 -3.42
N ASP A 37 9.95 13.22 -2.92
CA ASP A 37 10.95 13.20 -1.84
C ASP A 37 10.35 12.65 -0.54
N ALA A 38 9.07 12.96 -0.27
CA ALA A 38 8.38 12.40 0.88
C ALA A 38 8.17 10.88 0.73
N ARG A 39 7.82 10.39 -0.48
CA ARG A 39 7.72 8.95 -0.76
C ARG A 39 9.06 8.25 -0.53
N LYS A 40 10.15 8.79 -1.10
CA LYS A 40 11.50 8.24 -0.92
C LYS A 40 11.92 8.17 0.55
N LYS A 41 11.72 9.27 1.29
CA LYS A 41 12.03 9.31 2.74
C LYS A 41 11.24 8.28 3.55
N LEU A 42 9.98 8.07 3.22
CA LEU A 42 9.17 7.04 3.90
C LEU A 42 9.70 5.64 3.64
N ILE A 43 10.06 5.34 2.39
CA ILE A 43 10.66 4.04 2.04
C ILE A 43 12.06 3.90 2.64
N ASP A 44 12.85 4.97 2.72
CA ASP A 44 14.14 4.96 3.44
C ASP A 44 13.94 4.60 4.92
N THR A 45 12.86 5.13 5.53
CA THR A 45 12.52 4.77 6.92
C THR A 45 12.19 3.29 7.07
N LEU A 46 11.65 2.64 6.05
CA LEU A 46 11.36 1.21 6.07
C LEU A 46 12.63 0.33 6.04
N ASP A 47 13.76 0.90 5.62
CA ASP A 47 15.06 0.23 5.61
C ASP A 47 15.04 -1.07 4.80
N VAL A 48 14.62 -0.95 3.54
CA VAL A 48 14.53 -2.07 2.60
C VAL A 48 15.82 -2.21 1.78
N THR A 49 16.17 -3.44 1.50
CA THR A 49 17.27 -3.83 0.60
C THR A 49 16.75 -4.79 -0.46
N GLU A 50 17.53 -5.02 -1.50
CA GLU A 50 17.18 -5.98 -2.56
C GLU A 50 16.91 -7.38 -1.98
N GLY A 51 15.85 -8.02 -2.48
CA GLY A 51 15.44 -9.37 -2.09
C GLY A 51 14.64 -9.48 -0.79
N ILE A 52 14.53 -8.38 0.00
CA ILE A 52 13.73 -8.40 1.24
C ILE A 52 12.23 -8.54 0.91
N THR A 53 11.50 -9.25 1.76
CA THR A 53 10.05 -9.41 1.59
C THR A 53 9.28 -8.29 2.29
N VAL A 54 8.35 -7.67 1.55
CA VAL A 54 7.53 -6.54 2.02
C VAL A 54 6.06 -6.83 1.79
N TRP A 55 5.23 -6.53 2.78
CA TRP A 55 3.79 -6.39 2.59
C TRP A 55 3.43 -4.91 2.56
N GLU A 56 2.71 -4.52 1.51
CA GLU A 56 2.09 -3.21 1.40
C GLU A 56 0.57 -3.35 1.47
N VAL A 57 -0.08 -2.56 2.31
CA VAL A 57 -1.54 -2.55 2.43
C VAL A 57 -2.08 -1.19 1.98
N GLY A 58 -3.03 -1.23 1.04
CA GLY A 58 -3.62 -0.04 0.45
C GLY A 58 -2.69 0.69 -0.52
N PRO A 59 -2.16 0.01 -1.56
CA PRO A 59 -1.25 0.62 -2.54
C PRO A 59 -1.91 1.74 -3.37
N GLY A 60 -3.23 1.74 -3.50
CA GLY A 60 -3.97 2.65 -4.36
C GLY A 60 -3.53 2.54 -5.81
N LEU A 61 -3.08 3.64 -6.43
CA LEU A 61 -2.51 3.61 -7.78
C LEU A 61 -1.04 3.14 -7.84
N GLY A 62 -0.45 2.75 -6.72
CA GLY A 62 0.86 2.11 -6.69
C GLY A 62 2.07 3.04 -6.62
N SER A 63 1.90 4.27 -6.13
CA SER A 63 3.03 5.22 -6.05
C SER A 63 4.14 4.79 -5.09
N MET A 64 3.78 4.14 -3.97
CA MET A 64 4.75 3.56 -3.05
C MET A 64 5.22 2.18 -3.52
N THR A 65 4.31 1.42 -4.15
CA THR A 65 4.60 0.14 -4.83
C THR A 65 5.75 0.30 -5.84
N ASP A 66 5.69 1.32 -6.70
CA ASP A 66 6.73 1.63 -7.70
C ASP A 66 8.09 1.89 -7.03
N GLU A 67 8.10 2.71 -5.98
CA GLU A 67 9.33 3.02 -5.23
C GLU A 67 9.91 1.78 -4.53
N LEU A 68 9.06 0.92 -3.97
CA LEU A 68 9.48 -0.35 -3.35
C LEU A 68 10.07 -1.31 -4.38
N LEU A 69 9.38 -1.51 -5.50
CA LEU A 69 9.82 -2.42 -6.56
C LEU A 69 11.13 -1.99 -7.21
N ARG A 70 11.35 -0.69 -7.38
CA ARG A 70 12.63 -0.13 -7.88
C ARG A 70 13.81 -0.43 -6.94
N ARG A 71 13.56 -0.69 -5.67
CA ARG A 71 14.59 -1.11 -4.69
C ARG A 71 14.84 -2.62 -4.68
N GLY A 72 14.18 -3.37 -5.57
CA GLY A 72 14.41 -4.81 -5.75
C GLY A 72 13.80 -5.69 -4.67
N VAL A 73 12.77 -5.21 -3.95
CA VAL A 73 12.09 -6.03 -2.93
C VAL A 73 11.15 -7.06 -3.56
N ASN A 74 10.84 -8.13 -2.82
CA ASN A 74 9.76 -9.04 -3.13
C ASN A 74 8.49 -8.52 -2.45
N LEU A 75 7.58 -7.98 -3.25
CA LEU A 75 6.44 -7.21 -2.76
C LEU A 75 5.12 -7.97 -2.91
N THR A 76 4.39 -8.07 -1.81
CA THR A 76 2.98 -8.47 -1.83
C THR A 76 2.12 -7.28 -1.43
N VAL A 77 1.16 -6.92 -2.27
CA VAL A 77 0.23 -5.83 -2.00
C VAL A 77 -1.16 -6.37 -1.72
N PHE A 78 -1.85 -5.78 -0.72
CA PHE A 78 -3.23 -6.08 -0.38
C PHE A 78 -4.10 -4.87 -0.72
N GLU A 79 -5.04 -5.05 -1.65
CA GLU A 79 -5.91 -3.97 -2.11
C GLU A 79 -7.39 -4.37 -2.06
N ILE A 80 -8.19 -3.55 -1.38
CA ILE A 80 -9.62 -3.78 -1.20
C ILE A 80 -10.47 -3.15 -2.32
N ASP A 81 -9.93 -2.15 -3.01
CA ASP A 81 -10.64 -1.46 -4.08
C ASP A 81 -10.43 -2.19 -5.41
N HIS A 82 -11.52 -2.74 -5.96
CA HIS A 82 -11.51 -3.47 -7.24
C HIS A 82 -10.96 -2.64 -8.42
N GLY A 83 -11.17 -1.31 -8.41
CA GLY A 83 -10.65 -0.43 -9.45
C GLY A 83 -9.13 -0.41 -9.46
N PHE A 84 -8.52 -0.24 -8.29
CA PHE A 84 -7.07 -0.27 -8.15
C PHE A 84 -6.51 -1.67 -8.34
N ALA A 85 -7.13 -2.70 -7.77
CA ALA A 85 -6.72 -4.09 -7.94
C ALA A 85 -6.66 -4.51 -9.43
N ARG A 86 -7.55 -3.97 -10.25
CA ARG A 86 -7.58 -4.24 -11.70
C ARG A 86 -6.39 -3.65 -12.47
N VAL A 87 -5.90 -2.47 -12.09
CA VAL A 87 -4.85 -1.77 -12.84
C VAL A 87 -3.43 -2.07 -12.35
N LEU A 88 -3.26 -2.37 -11.07
CA LEU A 88 -1.95 -2.65 -10.47
C LEU A 88 -1.15 -3.75 -11.18
N PRO A 89 -1.73 -4.93 -11.51
CA PRO A 89 -0.99 -5.96 -12.25
C PRO A 89 -0.55 -5.53 -13.64
N GLN A 90 -1.26 -4.60 -14.27
CA GLN A 90 -0.91 -4.06 -15.58
C GLN A 90 0.26 -3.06 -15.48
N PHE A 91 0.32 -2.26 -14.41
CA PHE A 91 1.42 -1.33 -14.17
C PHE A 91 2.72 -2.06 -13.84
N PHE A 92 2.62 -3.16 -13.09
CA PHE A 92 3.77 -3.90 -12.55
C PHE A 92 3.94 -5.28 -13.17
N GLU A 93 3.43 -5.47 -14.41
CA GLU A 93 3.48 -6.76 -15.15
C GLU A 93 4.89 -7.33 -15.24
N GLU A 94 5.89 -6.49 -15.50
CA GLU A 94 7.28 -6.92 -15.61
C GLU A 94 7.80 -7.50 -14.27
N TYR A 95 7.44 -6.88 -13.15
CA TYR A 95 7.81 -7.36 -11.81
C TYR A 95 7.03 -8.64 -11.44
N ALA A 96 5.76 -8.72 -11.81
CA ALA A 96 4.95 -9.92 -11.61
C ALA A 96 5.51 -11.11 -12.37
N ASN A 97 5.90 -10.93 -13.64
CA ASN A 97 6.52 -11.96 -14.47
C ASN A 97 7.88 -12.46 -13.93
N LYS A 98 8.59 -11.61 -13.19
CA LYS A 98 9.84 -11.97 -12.50
C LYS A 98 9.62 -12.54 -11.08
N GLY A 99 8.38 -12.59 -10.59
CA GLY A 99 8.05 -13.10 -9.26
C GLY A 99 8.29 -12.09 -8.13
N HIS A 100 8.53 -10.81 -8.45
CA HIS A 100 8.78 -9.76 -7.45
C HIS A 100 7.54 -8.98 -7.02
N PHE A 101 6.40 -9.19 -7.69
CA PHE A 101 5.15 -8.52 -7.37
C PHE A 101 4.00 -9.51 -7.28
N THR A 102 3.24 -9.47 -6.20
CA THR A 102 2.02 -10.26 -5.99
C THR A 102 0.90 -9.35 -5.51
N LEU A 103 -0.27 -9.44 -6.13
CA LEU A 103 -1.49 -8.76 -5.67
C LEU A 103 -2.41 -9.76 -4.96
N VAL A 104 -2.88 -9.38 -3.79
CA VAL A 104 -3.95 -10.05 -3.04
C VAL A 104 -5.14 -9.10 -2.96
N GLU A 105 -6.17 -9.35 -3.75
CA GLU A 105 -7.36 -8.52 -3.77
C GLU A 105 -8.29 -8.87 -2.60
N GLY A 106 -8.81 -7.84 -1.93
CA GLY A 106 -9.81 -7.96 -0.87
C GLY A 106 -9.42 -7.30 0.45
N ASP A 107 -10.28 -7.49 1.44
CA ASP A 107 -10.04 -7.02 2.81
C ASP A 107 -8.84 -7.76 3.41
N VAL A 108 -7.78 -7.02 3.70
CA VAL A 108 -6.54 -7.58 4.23
C VAL A 108 -6.75 -8.44 5.47
N LEU A 109 -7.63 -8.04 6.40
CA LEU A 109 -7.92 -8.81 7.62
C LEU A 109 -8.51 -10.20 7.33
N LYS A 110 -9.11 -10.38 6.16
CA LYS A 110 -9.67 -11.65 5.72
C LYS A 110 -8.70 -12.44 4.84
N THR A 111 -7.92 -11.76 4.04
CA THR A 111 -7.07 -12.37 3.00
C THR A 111 -5.69 -12.74 3.51
N TRP A 112 -5.07 -11.92 4.37
CA TRP A 112 -3.71 -12.18 4.83
C TRP A 112 -3.55 -13.52 5.57
N PRO A 113 -4.50 -13.98 6.42
CA PRO A 113 -4.31 -15.25 7.13
C PRO A 113 -4.30 -16.47 6.20
N ALA A 114 -5.05 -16.39 5.10
CA ALA A 114 -5.04 -17.45 4.09
C ALA A 114 -3.75 -17.40 3.27
N TYR A 115 -3.35 -16.20 2.83
CA TYR A 115 -2.12 -15.98 2.08
C TYR A 115 -0.87 -16.43 2.86
N ALA A 116 -0.81 -16.13 4.14
CA ALA A 116 0.32 -16.45 5.01
C ALA A 116 0.51 -17.95 5.29
N LYS A 117 -0.49 -18.81 5.02
CA LYS A 117 -0.33 -20.27 5.19
C LYS A 117 0.67 -20.87 4.21
N ASP A 118 0.69 -20.31 3.01
CA ASP A 118 1.48 -20.84 1.90
C ASP A 118 2.69 -19.96 1.57
N ASN A 119 2.88 -18.86 2.29
CA ASN A 119 3.92 -17.87 2.04
C ASN A 119 4.67 -17.50 3.32
N ASN A 120 5.96 -17.23 3.17
CA ASN A 120 6.77 -16.77 4.29
C ASN A 120 6.29 -15.42 4.83
N PRO A 121 6.39 -15.19 6.16
CA PRO A 121 6.10 -13.89 6.74
C PRO A 121 6.97 -12.79 6.12
N PRO A 122 6.45 -11.59 5.89
CA PRO A 122 7.24 -10.49 5.38
C PRO A 122 8.18 -9.96 6.47
N GLN A 123 9.32 -9.47 6.05
CA GLN A 123 10.30 -8.82 6.95
C GLN A 123 9.90 -7.37 7.22
N ARG A 124 9.18 -6.75 6.28
CA ARG A 124 8.74 -5.35 6.40
C ARG A 124 7.24 -5.23 6.11
N PHE A 125 6.64 -4.27 6.77
CA PHE A 125 5.25 -3.88 6.55
C PHE A 125 5.18 -2.39 6.23
N PHE A 126 4.46 -2.06 5.16
CA PHE A 126 4.13 -0.69 4.80
C PHE A 126 2.61 -0.53 4.64
N GLY A 127 2.05 0.57 5.12
CA GLY A 127 0.63 0.86 4.95
C GLY A 127 0.35 2.35 4.84
N ASN A 128 -0.48 2.73 3.86
CA ASN A 128 -1.06 4.07 3.78
C ASN A 128 -2.55 3.97 4.10
N LEU A 129 -2.88 3.92 5.38
CA LEU A 129 -4.17 3.45 5.90
C LEU A 129 -4.76 4.42 6.92
N PRO A 130 -6.09 4.41 7.10
CA PRO A 130 -6.70 5.00 8.29
C PRO A 130 -6.12 4.38 9.56
N TYR A 131 -5.94 5.22 10.60
CA TYR A 131 -5.30 4.82 11.86
C TYR A 131 -5.86 3.53 12.47
N ASN A 132 -7.19 3.45 12.55
CA ASN A 132 -7.87 2.28 13.14
C ASN A 132 -7.63 1.00 12.34
N VAL A 133 -7.51 1.10 11.02
CA VAL A 133 -7.24 -0.06 10.14
C VAL A 133 -5.81 -0.52 10.32
N ALA A 134 -4.84 0.39 10.27
CA ALA A 134 -3.42 0.07 10.46
C ALA A 134 -3.16 -0.59 11.82
N ALA A 135 -3.70 -0.03 12.91
CA ALA A 135 -3.56 -0.58 14.25
C ALA A 135 -4.17 -2.00 14.36
N THR A 136 -5.35 -2.20 13.75
CA THR A 136 -6.02 -3.51 13.76
C THR A 136 -5.20 -4.56 13.00
N ILE A 137 -4.66 -4.22 11.82
CA ILE A 137 -3.85 -5.16 11.03
C ILE A 137 -2.59 -5.56 11.80
N ILE A 138 -1.86 -4.59 12.36
CA ILE A 138 -0.64 -4.86 13.11
C ILE A 138 -0.93 -5.72 14.34
N ALA A 139 -1.99 -5.40 15.10
CA ALA A 139 -2.38 -6.19 16.26
C ALA A 139 -2.79 -7.62 15.88
N ASP A 140 -3.58 -7.79 14.81
CA ASP A 140 -4.04 -9.10 14.35
C ASP A 140 -2.88 -9.98 13.88
N THR A 141 -1.93 -9.41 13.13
CA THR A 141 -0.74 -10.14 12.67
C THR A 141 0.15 -10.58 13.84
N ILE A 142 0.40 -9.70 14.80
CA ILE A 142 1.19 -10.02 16.00
C ILE A 142 0.50 -11.11 16.83
N ASN A 143 -0.81 -11.02 17.06
CA ASN A 143 -1.59 -11.99 17.83
C ASN A 143 -1.57 -13.40 17.17
N LYS A 144 -1.45 -13.47 15.85
CA LYS A 144 -1.34 -14.72 15.10
C LYS A 144 0.11 -15.21 14.94
N GLY A 145 1.05 -14.58 15.63
CA GLY A 145 2.45 -15.00 15.66
C GLY A 145 3.33 -14.44 14.53
N PHE A 146 2.79 -13.57 13.68
CA PHE A 146 3.56 -12.88 12.66
C PHE A 146 4.28 -11.66 13.25
N ARG A 147 5.53 -11.49 12.89
CA ARG A 147 6.33 -10.34 13.35
C ARG A 147 7.08 -9.76 12.17
N PHE A 148 6.94 -8.45 12.03
CA PHE A 148 7.76 -7.67 11.09
C PHE A 148 9.01 -7.20 11.83
N ASP A 149 10.16 -7.18 11.17
CA ASP A 149 11.35 -6.53 11.74
C ASP A 149 11.14 -5.01 11.82
N LYS A 150 10.38 -4.47 10.85
CA LYS A 150 10.00 -3.05 10.84
C LYS A 150 8.63 -2.87 10.16
N ALA A 151 7.81 -2.01 10.74
CA ALA A 151 6.54 -1.57 10.17
C ALA A 151 6.49 -0.06 10.09
N VAL A 152 6.09 0.47 8.94
CA VAL A 152 5.85 1.90 8.71
C VAL A 152 4.44 2.10 8.23
N SER A 153 3.68 2.96 8.87
CA SER A 153 2.33 3.32 8.43
C SER A 153 2.16 4.83 8.38
N ILE A 154 1.64 5.31 7.25
CA ILE A 154 1.15 6.67 7.14
C ILE A 154 -0.27 6.66 7.69
N VAL A 155 -0.52 7.45 8.73
CA VAL A 155 -1.83 7.60 9.32
C VAL A 155 -2.30 9.04 9.17
N HIS A 156 -3.49 9.22 8.59
CA HIS A 156 -4.11 10.53 8.53
C HIS A 156 -4.74 10.85 9.88
N LEU A 157 -4.09 11.71 10.65
CA LEU A 157 -4.66 12.28 11.86
C LEU A 157 -5.71 13.33 11.48
N TRP A 158 -6.99 12.99 11.62
CA TRP A 158 -8.02 14.00 11.77
C TRP A 158 -7.86 14.60 13.16
N VAL A 159 -7.28 15.82 13.22
CA VAL A 159 -7.34 16.60 14.45
C VAL A 159 -8.77 17.09 14.60
N ILE A 160 -9.58 16.37 15.35
CA ILE A 160 -10.86 16.86 15.82
C ILE A 160 -10.51 17.88 16.92
N SER A 161 -10.41 19.16 16.54
CA SER A 161 -10.35 20.24 17.52
C SER A 161 -11.74 20.37 18.17
N HIS A 162 -12.00 19.60 19.20
CA HIS A 162 -13.10 19.88 20.11
C HIS A 162 -12.65 21.08 20.97
N ARG A 163 -13.17 22.27 20.63
CA ARG A 163 -13.18 23.37 21.59
C ARG A 163 -14.13 22.95 22.70
N PHE A 164 -13.58 22.49 23.80
CA PHE A 164 -14.33 22.48 25.07
C PHE A 164 -14.55 23.95 25.45
N ARG A 165 -15.75 24.46 25.25
CA ARG A 165 -16.21 25.67 25.96
C ARG A 165 -16.53 25.21 27.37
N MET A 166 -15.73 25.65 28.35
CA MET A 166 -16.17 25.72 29.73
C MET A 166 -17.22 26.82 29.91
#